data_bafdf86241e88b84036ef56bc2ac5247
#
_entry.id   bafdf86241e88b84036ef56bc2ac5247
#
_cell.length_a   1.000
_cell.length_b   1.000
_cell.length_c   1.000
_cell.angle_alpha   90.00
_cell.angle_beta   90.00
_cell.angle_gamma   90.00
#
_symmetry.space_group_name_H-M   'P 1'
#
loop_
_entity.id
_entity.type
_entity.pdbx_description
1 polymer ?
#
loop_
_entity_poly.entity_id
_entity_poly.type
_entity_poly.pdbx_seq_one_letter_code
_entity_poly.pdbx_strand_id
1 'polypeptide(L)'
;MRRGIDVSENNGYIDWQAVKEAGVEFAIVRLGYGNRHLDSCFYDNVNGALDAGLDIGVYYYSYALDADAAEREAHFLADILKECGLAMEKLKMGVWFDMEDADGYKRLHYVTDRGTLTDMCVAFTSVCEIRGYNCGVYASLDWLENKLDTEAFDGIPIWCAQWDEECDWDGAALWQYTDALEIDGHVFDGNICLAEV
;
A
#
# COMPACT_ATOMS: atom_id res chain seq x y z
N MET A 1 -16.34 8.83 7.25
CA MET A 1 -15.14 8.45 6.43
C MET A 1 -13.93 8.72 7.28
N ARG A 2 -13.06 7.74 7.43
CA ARG A 2 -11.82 7.83 8.23
C ARG A 2 -10.71 8.43 7.36
N ARG A 3 -9.88 9.28 7.96
CA ARG A 3 -8.75 9.93 7.27
C ARG A 3 -7.44 9.28 7.70
N GLY A 4 -6.55 9.07 6.75
CA GLY A 4 -5.26 8.47 6.97
C GLY A 4 -4.15 9.10 6.15
N ILE A 5 -2.95 8.61 6.36
CA ILE A 5 -1.76 8.91 5.57
C ILE A 5 -1.08 7.62 5.15
N ASP A 6 -0.31 7.64 4.06
CA ASP A 6 0.68 6.61 3.82
C ASP A 6 2.09 7.19 3.91
N VAL A 7 3.03 6.36 4.37
CA VAL A 7 4.36 6.81 4.76
C VAL A 7 5.45 5.80 4.46
N SER A 8 6.66 6.31 4.26
CA SER A 8 7.87 5.53 4.03
C SER A 8 9.10 6.22 4.62
N GLU A 9 10.29 5.66 4.40
CA GLU A 9 11.57 6.32 4.73
C GLU A 9 11.74 7.69 4.07
N ASN A 10 11.01 7.96 2.97
CA ASN A 10 11.07 9.24 2.26
C ASN A 10 10.50 10.40 3.09
N ASN A 11 9.62 10.14 4.06
CA ASN A 11 9.06 11.14 4.95
C ASN A 11 10.01 11.52 6.10
N GLY A 12 11.08 10.73 6.33
CA GLY A 12 12.02 10.96 7.42
C GLY A 12 11.39 10.77 8.81
N TYR A 13 11.77 11.61 9.76
CA TYR A 13 11.19 11.58 11.10
C TYR A 13 9.77 12.13 11.10
N ILE A 14 8.85 11.42 11.73
CA ILE A 14 7.43 11.79 11.84
C ILE A 14 7.07 12.01 13.32
N ASP A 15 6.49 13.16 13.66
CA ASP A 15 5.83 13.37 14.94
C ASP A 15 4.42 12.74 14.88
N TRP A 16 4.31 11.50 15.32
CA TRP A 16 3.06 10.74 15.30
C TRP A 16 1.99 11.32 16.22
N GLN A 17 2.38 12.06 17.26
CA GLN A 17 1.42 12.75 18.11
C GLN A 17 0.79 13.93 17.37
N ALA A 18 1.59 14.71 16.65
CA ALA A 18 1.09 15.79 15.80
C ALA A 18 0.18 15.27 14.69
N VAL A 19 0.55 14.13 14.07
CA VAL A 19 -0.29 13.44 13.07
C VAL A 19 -1.65 13.06 13.66
N LYS A 20 -1.68 12.49 14.86
CA LYS A 20 -2.92 12.13 15.55
C LYS A 20 -3.77 13.35 15.89
N GLU A 21 -3.15 14.42 16.39
CA GLU A 21 -3.83 15.69 16.76
C GLU A 21 -4.41 16.41 15.53
N ALA A 22 -3.84 16.20 14.34
CA ALA A 22 -4.39 16.68 13.07
C ALA A 22 -5.65 15.90 12.60
N GLY A 23 -6.10 14.89 13.38
CA GLY A 23 -7.30 14.13 13.10
C GLY A 23 -7.09 12.94 12.15
N VAL A 24 -5.85 12.50 11.97
CA VAL A 24 -5.52 11.25 11.27
C VAL A 24 -5.91 10.07 12.15
N GLU A 25 -6.55 9.06 11.56
CA GLU A 25 -7.08 7.90 12.26
C GLU A 25 -6.33 6.62 11.93
N PHE A 26 -5.63 6.57 10.77
CA PHE A 26 -4.85 5.41 10.34
C PHE A 26 -3.61 5.81 9.55
N ALA A 27 -2.64 4.90 9.50
CA ALA A 27 -1.46 5.02 8.65
C ALA A 27 -1.21 3.71 7.88
N ILE A 28 -0.81 3.83 6.60
CA ILE A 28 -0.35 2.69 5.80
C ILE A 28 1.16 2.85 5.62
N VAL A 29 1.92 1.95 6.21
CA VAL A 29 3.38 2.05 6.33
C VAL A 29 4.07 1.19 5.28
N ARG A 30 4.99 1.76 4.50
CA ARG A 30 5.81 0.95 3.59
C ARG A 30 6.64 -0.06 4.37
N LEU A 31 6.39 -1.35 4.12
CA LEU A 31 7.22 -2.40 4.70
C LEU A 31 8.55 -2.50 3.97
N GLY A 32 8.51 -2.37 2.66
CA GLY A 32 9.71 -2.48 1.85
C GLY A 32 9.43 -2.35 0.36
N TYR A 33 10.42 -2.66 -0.44
CA TYR A 33 10.32 -2.59 -1.89
C TYR A 33 11.27 -3.56 -2.60
N GLY A 34 10.88 -3.94 -3.81
CA GLY A 34 11.71 -4.74 -4.72
C GLY A 34 12.24 -6.04 -4.12
N ASN A 35 13.43 -6.41 -4.49
CA ASN A 35 13.99 -7.69 -4.08
C ASN A 35 14.45 -7.67 -2.61
N ARG A 36 13.48 -7.84 -1.67
CA ARG A 36 13.72 -8.01 -0.22
C ARG A 36 14.39 -6.82 0.45
N HIS A 37 14.08 -5.61 -0.02
CA HIS A 37 14.56 -4.40 0.63
C HIS A 37 13.55 -3.96 1.70
N LEU A 38 13.97 -4.00 2.96
CA LEU A 38 13.17 -3.49 4.07
C LEU A 38 13.31 -1.97 4.12
N ASP A 39 12.18 -1.25 4.23
CA ASP A 39 12.19 0.19 4.44
C ASP A 39 12.88 0.54 5.76
N SER A 40 13.82 1.46 5.72
CA SER A 40 14.69 1.76 6.87
C SER A 40 13.93 2.38 8.05
N CYS A 41 12.76 2.97 7.81
CA CYS A 41 11.87 3.56 8.82
C CYS A 41 10.69 2.66 9.20
N PHE A 42 10.58 1.45 8.62
CA PHE A 42 9.42 0.59 8.83
C PHE A 42 9.08 0.37 10.30
N TYR A 43 10.05 -0.06 11.10
CA TYR A 43 9.81 -0.36 12.52
C TYR A 43 9.46 0.89 13.32
N ASP A 44 10.14 2.00 13.07
CA ASP A 44 9.90 3.27 13.77
C ASP A 44 8.51 3.81 13.42
N ASN A 45 8.12 3.74 12.14
CA ASN A 45 6.80 4.19 11.69
C ASN A 45 5.66 3.32 12.25
N VAL A 46 5.81 1.99 12.23
CA VAL A 46 4.81 1.08 12.81
C VAL A 46 4.65 1.32 14.32
N ASN A 47 5.76 1.39 15.05
CA ASN A 47 5.70 1.61 16.50
C ASN A 47 5.12 3.00 16.82
N GLY A 48 5.59 4.05 16.14
CA GLY A 48 5.11 5.41 16.36
C GLY A 48 3.62 5.56 16.07
N ALA A 49 3.12 5.00 14.97
CA ALA A 49 1.69 5.02 14.63
C ALA A 49 0.84 4.29 15.69
N LEU A 50 1.28 3.09 16.11
CA LEU A 50 0.58 2.32 17.15
C LEU A 50 0.60 3.01 18.50
N ASP A 51 1.73 3.58 18.92
CA ASP A 51 1.87 4.32 20.19
C ASP A 51 1.00 5.58 20.21
N ALA A 52 0.79 6.23 19.07
CA ALA A 52 -0.15 7.34 18.92
C ALA A 52 -1.62 6.88 18.85
N GLY A 53 -1.89 5.58 18.85
CA GLY A 53 -3.24 5.01 18.79
C GLY A 53 -3.89 5.13 17.40
N LEU A 54 -3.10 5.05 16.34
CA LEU A 54 -3.58 4.92 14.96
C LEU A 54 -3.81 3.45 14.61
N ASP A 55 -4.81 3.18 13.78
CA ASP A 55 -4.90 1.89 13.10
C ASP A 55 -3.84 1.84 12.00
N ILE A 56 -3.25 0.67 11.78
CA ILE A 56 -2.20 0.52 10.77
C ILE A 56 -2.57 -0.47 9.66
N GLY A 57 -2.02 -0.22 8.49
CA GLY A 57 -1.83 -1.14 7.38
C GLY A 57 -0.40 -1.09 6.91
N VAL A 58 -0.05 -1.93 5.96
CA VAL A 58 1.28 -1.94 5.35
C VAL A 58 1.18 -2.02 3.83
N TYR A 59 2.18 -1.48 3.13
CA TYR A 59 2.29 -1.67 1.70
C TYR A 59 3.70 -2.09 1.27
N TYR A 60 3.79 -2.67 0.08
CA TYR A 60 5.03 -3.11 -0.55
C TYR A 60 5.13 -2.56 -1.95
N TYR A 61 6.12 -1.69 -2.20
CA TYR A 61 6.38 -1.11 -3.52
C TYR A 61 7.07 -2.13 -4.43
N SER A 62 6.40 -2.52 -5.51
CA SER A 62 6.85 -3.63 -6.34
C SER A 62 7.84 -3.23 -7.42
N TYR A 63 8.99 -3.92 -7.43
CA TYR A 63 9.91 -3.96 -8.56
C TYR A 63 9.87 -5.31 -9.29
N ALA A 64 8.83 -6.12 -9.07
CA ALA A 64 8.66 -7.35 -9.79
C ALA A 64 8.53 -7.11 -11.30
N LEU A 65 9.06 -8.03 -12.09
CA LEU A 65 8.97 -8.02 -13.54
C LEU A 65 8.19 -9.22 -14.09
N ASP A 66 7.81 -10.14 -13.21
CA ASP A 66 7.00 -11.32 -13.47
C ASP A 66 6.28 -11.79 -12.20
N ALA A 67 5.35 -12.74 -12.33
CA ALA A 67 4.59 -13.30 -11.23
C ALA A 67 5.47 -13.96 -10.16
N ASP A 68 6.50 -14.71 -10.57
CA ASP A 68 7.42 -15.39 -9.65
C ASP A 68 8.19 -14.36 -8.79
N ALA A 69 8.53 -13.19 -9.34
CA ALA A 69 9.16 -12.11 -8.59
C ALA A 69 8.19 -11.50 -7.59
N ALA A 70 6.93 -11.28 -7.97
CA ALA A 70 5.87 -10.78 -7.09
C ALA A 70 5.58 -11.75 -5.93
N GLU A 71 5.55 -13.07 -6.18
CA GLU A 71 5.46 -14.09 -5.12
C GLU A 71 6.61 -13.98 -4.11
N ARG A 72 7.84 -13.78 -4.59
CA ARG A 72 9.02 -13.60 -3.69
C ARG A 72 8.92 -12.35 -2.84
N GLU A 73 8.40 -11.24 -3.39
CA GLU A 73 8.12 -10.01 -2.64
C GLU A 73 7.07 -10.26 -1.56
N ALA A 74 5.96 -10.96 -1.90
CA ALA A 74 4.90 -11.31 -0.95
C ALA A 74 5.40 -12.23 0.19
N HIS A 75 6.22 -13.23 -0.14
CA HIS A 75 6.84 -14.09 0.88
C HIS A 75 7.72 -13.30 1.83
N PHE A 76 8.54 -12.38 1.31
CA PHE A 76 9.38 -11.52 2.15
C PHE A 76 8.54 -10.64 3.07
N LEU A 77 7.51 -9.98 2.53
CA LEU A 77 6.58 -9.17 3.33
C LEU A 77 5.97 -10.01 4.46
N ALA A 78 5.40 -11.17 4.15
CA ALA A 78 4.74 -12.03 5.13
C ALA A 78 5.71 -12.58 6.19
N ASP A 79 6.98 -12.84 5.84
CA ASP A 79 8.01 -13.26 6.80
C ASP A 79 8.31 -12.13 7.80
N ILE A 80 8.49 -10.89 7.34
CA ILE A 80 8.72 -9.72 8.20
C ILE A 80 7.52 -9.46 9.11
N LEU A 81 6.30 -9.49 8.59
CA LEU A 81 5.09 -9.31 9.39
C LEU A 81 4.99 -10.35 10.52
N LYS A 82 5.30 -11.61 10.20
CA LYS A 82 5.32 -12.70 11.18
C LYS A 82 6.41 -12.50 12.23
N GLU A 83 7.62 -12.10 11.84
CA GLU A 83 8.73 -11.81 12.75
C GLU A 83 8.40 -10.66 13.72
N CYS A 84 7.68 -9.65 13.26
CA CYS A 84 7.21 -8.53 14.07
C CYS A 84 5.98 -8.87 14.95
N GLY A 85 5.38 -10.04 14.77
CA GLY A 85 4.12 -10.39 15.42
C GLY A 85 2.94 -9.51 15.00
N LEU A 86 2.98 -9.00 13.77
CA LEU A 86 1.92 -8.24 13.12
C LEU A 86 0.97 -9.21 12.40
N ALA A 87 0.12 -9.88 13.17
CA ALA A 87 -0.96 -10.69 12.63
C ALA A 87 -2.07 -9.79 12.06
N MET A 88 -2.96 -10.39 11.26
CA MET A 88 -4.02 -9.68 10.54
C MET A 88 -4.89 -8.80 11.44
N GLU A 89 -5.16 -9.22 12.67
CA GLU A 89 -5.97 -8.48 13.64
C GLU A 89 -5.35 -7.13 14.06
N LYS A 90 -4.03 -6.97 13.85
CA LYS A 90 -3.32 -5.71 14.10
C LYS A 90 -3.25 -4.82 12.86
N LEU A 91 -3.40 -5.40 11.68
CA LEU A 91 -3.35 -4.70 10.40
C LEU A 91 -4.76 -4.31 9.94
N LYS A 92 -5.43 -3.46 10.72
CA LYS A 92 -6.82 -3.07 10.46
C LYS A 92 -7.04 -2.31 9.16
N MET A 93 -5.97 -1.81 8.57
CA MET A 93 -5.97 -1.16 7.26
C MET A 93 -5.39 -2.04 6.16
N GLY A 94 -5.26 -3.36 6.41
CA GLY A 94 -4.87 -4.35 5.42
C GLY A 94 -3.40 -4.36 5.03
N VAL A 95 -3.11 -5.20 4.04
CA VAL A 95 -1.82 -5.29 3.34
C VAL A 95 -2.07 -4.87 1.89
N TRP A 96 -1.12 -4.14 1.29
CA TRP A 96 -1.32 -3.57 -0.04
C TRP A 96 -0.12 -3.84 -0.94
N PHE A 97 -0.41 -4.39 -2.13
CA PHE A 97 0.56 -4.50 -3.21
C PHE A 97 0.54 -3.21 -4.02
N ASP A 98 1.63 -2.47 -3.98
CA ASP A 98 1.77 -1.20 -4.69
C ASP A 98 2.26 -1.45 -6.11
N MET A 99 1.30 -1.40 -7.05
CA MET A 99 1.50 -1.66 -8.47
C MET A 99 1.50 -0.36 -9.27
N GLU A 100 2.67 0.16 -9.46
CA GLU A 100 2.92 1.35 -10.26
C GLU A 100 4.28 1.29 -10.98
N ASP A 101 4.64 2.33 -11.71
CA ASP A 101 5.93 2.47 -12.40
C ASP A 101 6.39 3.95 -12.40
N ALA A 102 6.31 4.61 -11.22
CA ALA A 102 6.61 6.04 -11.08
C ALA A 102 8.04 6.39 -11.54
N ASP A 103 9.00 5.52 -11.29
CA ASP A 103 10.39 5.67 -11.69
C ASP A 103 10.72 5.09 -13.09
N GLY A 104 9.73 4.45 -13.74
CA GLY A 104 9.88 3.84 -15.07
C GLY A 104 10.68 2.54 -15.08
N TYR A 105 10.86 1.89 -13.95
CA TYR A 105 11.65 0.64 -13.86
C TYR A 105 11.05 -0.49 -14.69
N LYS A 106 9.75 -0.76 -14.56
CA LYS A 106 9.05 -1.78 -15.34
C LYS A 106 9.12 -1.48 -16.84
N ARG A 107 8.89 -0.22 -17.23
CA ARG A 107 8.99 0.23 -18.62
C ARG A 107 10.40 0.06 -19.18
N LEU A 108 11.44 0.36 -18.42
CA LEU A 108 12.83 0.15 -18.83
C LEU A 108 13.18 -1.31 -19.08
N HIS A 109 12.48 -2.22 -18.42
CA HIS A 109 12.61 -3.68 -18.59
C HIS A 109 11.57 -4.27 -19.56
N TYR A 110 10.83 -3.41 -20.29
CA TYR A 110 9.81 -3.80 -21.27
C TYR A 110 8.63 -4.59 -20.67
N VAL A 111 8.36 -4.43 -19.38
CA VAL A 111 7.20 -5.02 -18.69
C VAL A 111 6.07 -4.00 -18.66
N THR A 112 5.25 -4.03 -19.72
CA THR A 112 4.16 -3.05 -19.92
C THR A 112 2.87 -3.72 -20.40
N ASP A 113 2.89 -5.03 -20.62
CA ASP A 113 1.69 -5.73 -21.07
C ASP A 113 0.74 -5.99 -19.90
N ARG A 114 -0.55 -5.81 -20.19
CA ARG A 114 -1.63 -5.86 -19.20
C ARG A 114 -1.71 -7.21 -18.46
N GLY A 115 -1.49 -8.31 -19.18
CA GLY A 115 -1.54 -9.65 -18.60
C GLY A 115 -0.45 -9.85 -17.55
N THR A 116 0.81 -9.57 -17.89
CA THR A 116 1.95 -9.71 -16.97
C THR A 116 1.79 -8.83 -15.72
N LEU A 117 1.34 -7.57 -15.89
CA LEU A 117 1.10 -6.67 -14.76
C LEU A 117 -0.01 -7.19 -13.84
N THR A 118 -1.08 -7.71 -14.42
CA THR A 118 -2.20 -8.32 -13.67
C THR A 118 -1.78 -9.59 -12.96
N ASP A 119 -1.03 -10.48 -13.63
CA ASP A 119 -0.53 -11.74 -13.05
C ASP A 119 0.35 -11.47 -11.81
N MET A 120 1.14 -10.40 -11.81
CA MET A 120 1.93 -10.00 -10.64
C MET A 120 1.03 -9.61 -9.45
N CYS A 121 -0.05 -8.85 -9.69
CA CYS A 121 -1.01 -8.48 -8.65
C CYS A 121 -1.67 -9.73 -8.05
N VAL A 122 -2.17 -10.63 -8.89
CA VAL A 122 -2.82 -11.87 -8.47
C VAL A 122 -1.85 -12.78 -7.72
N ALA A 123 -0.60 -12.91 -8.19
CA ALA A 123 0.42 -13.73 -7.54
C ALA A 123 0.75 -13.22 -6.13
N PHE A 124 0.99 -11.90 -5.98
CA PHE A 124 1.30 -11.31 -4.68
C PHE A 124 0.15 -11.47 -3.68
N THR A 125 -1.06 -11.09 -4.09
CA THR A 125 -2.25 -11.15 -3.23
C THR A 125 -2.58 -12.59 -2.81
N SER A 126 -2.46 -13.56 -3.73
CA SER A 126 -2.67 -14.98 -3.44
C SER A 126 -1.69 -15.53 -2.39
N VAL A 127 -0.41 -15.16 -2.48
CA VAL A 127 0.58 -15.56 -1.46
C VAL A 127 0.23 -14.94 -0.11
N CYS A 128 -0.15 -13.67 -0.06
CA CYS A 128 -0.56 -13.01 1.18
C CYS A 128 -1.77 -13.71 1.81
N GLU A 129 -2.79 -14.07 1.01
CA GLU A 129 -3.97 -14.80 1.47
C GLU A 129 -3.61 -16.16 2.05
N ILE A 130 -2.77 -16.95 1.36
CA ILE A 130 -2.27 -18.25 1.85
C ILE A 130 -1.52 -18.10 3.19
N ARG A 131 -0.85 -16.97 3.38
CA ARG A 131 -0.12 -16.63 4.60
C ARG A 131 -1.00 -16.03 5.70
N GLY A 132 -2.31 -15.85 5.45
CA GLY A 132 -3.32 -15.39 6.40
C GLY A 132 -3.47 -13.87 6.48
N TYR A 133 -3.11 -13.14 5.43
CA TYR A 133 -3.26 -11.69 5.34
C TYR A 133 -4.26 -11.31 4.24
N ASN A 134 -5.24 -10.47 4.55
CA ASN A 134 -6.03 -9.81 3.52
C ASN A 134 -5.14 -8.83 2.76
N CYS A 135 -5.08 -8.98 1.45
CA CYS A 135 -4.21 -8.15 0.62
C CYS A 135 -5.01 -7.54 -0.52
N GLY A 136 -4.87 -6.24 -0.68
CA GLY A 136 -5.42 -5.49 -1.80
C GLY A 136 -4.33 -5.00 -2.76
N VAL A 137 -4.77 -4.34 -3.81
CA VAL A 137 -3.90 -3.71 -4.82
C VAL A 137 -4.06 -2.20 -4.75
N TYR A 138 -2.92 -1.49 -4.62
CA TYR A 138 -2.84 -0.06 -4.87
C TYR A 138 -2.40 0.18 -6.31
N ALA A 139 -3.11 1.07 -6.98
CA ALA A 139 -2.72 1.60 -8.27
C ALA A 139 -3.40 2.94 -8.53
N SER A 140 -2.85 3.75 -9.46
CA SER A 140 -3.56 4.94 -9.92
C SER A 140 -4.81 4.57 -10.73
N LEU A 141 -5.77 5.51 -10.81
CA LEU A 141 -6.97 5.32 -11.61
C LEU A 141 -6.63 4.93 -13.07
N ASP A 142 -5.64 5.60 -13.68
CA ASP A 142 -5.19 5.25 -15.05
C ASP A 142 -4.69 3.80 -15.14
N TRP A 143 -3.99 3.31 -14.12
CA TRP A 143 -3.53 1.93 -14.12
C TRP A 143 -4.67 0.94 -13.97
N LEU A 144 -5.62 1.22 -13.09
CA LEU A 144 -6.80 0.38 -12.89
C LEU A 144 -7.65 0.27 -14.17
N GLU A 145 -7.82 1.38 -14.89
CA GLU A 145 -8.64 1.41 -16.11
C GLU A 145 -7.89 0.88 -17.35
N ASN A 146 -6.59 1.18 -17.47
CA ASN A 146 -5.89 1.03 -18.74
C ASN A 146 -4.72 0.03 -18.74
N LYS A 147 -4.17 -0.32 -17.57
CA LYS A 147 -2.96 -1.15 -17.43
C LYS A 147 -3.19 -2.50 -16.78
N LEU A 148 -4.25 -2.64 -15.98
CA LEU A 148 -4.57 -3.86 -15.26
C LEU A 148 -5.87 -4.48 -15.76
N ASP A 149 -5.95 -5.80 -15.76
CA ASP A 149 -7.19 -6.52 -15.98
C ASP A 149 -7.90 -6.74 -14.65
N THR A 150 -8.67 -5.73 -14.25
CA THR A 150 -9.34 -5.71 -12.94
C THR A 150 -10.49 -6.72 -12.83
N GLU A 151 -10.94 -7.32 -13.93
CA GLU A 151 -11.86 -8.47 -13.89
C GLU A 151 -11.21 -9.70 -13.23
N ALA A 152 -9.87 -9.78 -13.23
CA ALA A 152 -9.13 -10.82 -12.53
C ALA A 152 -9.02 -10.58 -11.00
N PHE A 153 -9.47 -9.42 -10.50
CA PHE A 153 -9.37 -9.02 -9.09
C PHE A 153 -10.65 -9.32 -8.30
N ASP A 154 -11.38 -10.38 -8.66
CA ASP A 154 -12.61 -10.76 -7.95
C ASP A 154 -12.33 -10.94 -6.44
N GLY A 155 -12.97 -10.07 -5.64
CA GLY A 155 -12.80 -10.07 -4.19
C GLY A 155 -11.49 -9.43 -3.66
N ILE A 156 -10.59 -8.94 -4.52
CA ILE A 156 -9.38 -8.24 -4.10
C ILE A 156 -9.71 -6.75 -3.84
N PRO A 157 -9.49 -6.23 -2.62
CA PRO A 157 -9.73 -4.81 -2.32
C PRO A 157 -8.84 -3.89 -3.18
N ILE A 158 -9.37 -2.74 -3.55
CA ILE A 158 -8.66 -1.72 -4.32
C ILE A 158 -8.38 -0.48 -3.47
N TRP A 159 -7.15 -0.02 -3.49
CA TRP A 159 -6.72 1.29 -3.03
C TRP A 159 -6.40 2.14 -4.26
N CYS A 160 -7.33 3.00 -4.63
CA CYS A 160 -7.23 3.85 -5.81
C CYS A 160 -6.47 5.14 -5.50
N ALA A 161 -5.46 5.47 -6.29
CA ALA A 161 -4.84 6.79 -6.27
C ALA A 161 -5.42 7.66 -7.38
N GLN A 162 -6.08 8.74 -6.95
CA GLN A 162 -6.62 9.77 -7.82
C GLN A 162 -6.65 11.08 -7.03
N TRP A 163 -5.82 12.03 -7.40
CA TRP A 163 -5.70 13.32 -6.71
C TRP A 163 -6.74 14.30 -7.26
N ASP A 164 -7.96 14.17 -6.74
CA ASP A 164 -9.14 14.90 -7.18
C ASP A 164 -10.11 15.14 -6.01
N GLU A 165 -11.27 15.75 -6.28
CA GLU A 165 -12.34 16.02 -5.28
C GLU A 165 -13.13 14.76 -4.93
N GLU A 166 -13.17 13.76 -5.82
CA GLU A 166 -13.87 12.47 -5.62
C GLU A 166 -13.08 11.31 -6.24
N CYS A 167 -13.37 10.10 -5.79
CA CYS A 167 -12.79 8.88 -6.35
C CYS A 167 -13.73 8.32 -7.42
N ASP A 168 -13.27 8.27 -8.66
CA ASP A 168 -14.06 7.75 -9.79
C ASP A 168 -14.05 6.21 -9.87
N TRP A 169 -13.23 5.53 -9.07
CA TRP A 169 -13.21 4.07 -9.04
C TRP A 169 -14.30 3.53 -8.12
N ASP A 170 -15.36 2.98 -8.72
CA ASP A 170 -16.45 2.35 -7.98
C ASP A 170 -15.96 1.17 -7.15
N GLY A 171 -16.28 1.17 -5.85
CA GLY A 171 -15.93 0.07 -4.95
C GLY A 171 -14.51 0.12 -4.41
N ALA A 172 -13.79 1.25 -4.55
CA ALA A 172 -12.52 1.43 -3.86
C ALA A 172 -12.70 1.27 -2.34
N ALA A 173 -11.84 0.48 -1.70
CA ALA A 173 -11.77 0.36 -0.25
C ALA A 173 -11.03 1.54 0.38
N LEU A 174 -9.95 1.97 -0.27
CA LEU A 174 -9.17 3.15 0.08
C LEU A 174 -9.02 4.07 -1.12
N TRP A 175 -8.89 5.36 -0.85
CA TRP A 175 -8.63 6.40 -1.82
C TRP A 175 -7.49 7.29 -1.36
N GLN A 176 -6.39 7.32 -2.11
CA GLN A 176 -5.33 8.32 -1.96
C GLN A 176 -5.74 9.54 -2.77
N TYR A 177 -6.16 10.60 -2.08
CA TYR A 177 -6.79 11.77 -2.70
C TYR A 177 -5.81 12.93 -2.94
N THR A 178 -4.61 12.88 -2.37
CA THR A 178 -3.58 13.93 -2.51
C THR A 178 -2.20 13.40 -2.13
N ASP A 179 -1.17 13.96 -2.74
CA ASP A 179 0.24 13.81 -2.38
C ASP A 179 0.79 15.02 -1.59
N ALA A 180 -0.09 15.92 -1.16
CA ALA A 180 0.29 17.22 -0.61
C ALA A 180 -0.47 17.58 0.68
N LEU A 181 -0.76 16.60 1.54
CA LEU A 181 -1.38 16.83 2.85
C LEU A 181 -0.33 17.39 3.83
N GLU A 182 -0.47 18.65 4.20
CA GLU A 182 0.43 19.28 5.18
C GLU A 182 -0.03 19.01 6.62
N ILE A 183 0.88 18.46 7.46
CA ILE A 183 0.71 18.29 8.91
C ILE A 183 2.00 18.68 9.59
N ASP A 184 1.96 19.65 10.47
CA ASP A 184 3.09 20.13 11.27
C ASP A 184 4.36 20.45 10.44
N GLY A 185 4.15 21.02 9.25
CA GLY A 185 5.24 21.40 8.33
C GLY A 185 5.85 20.23 7.53
N HIS A 186 5.29 19.04 7.64
CA HIS A 186 5.61 17.88 6.81
C HIS A 186 4.51 17.65 5.77
N VAL A 187 4.88 17.10 4.62
CA VAL A 187 3.97 16.74 3.54
C VAL A 187 3.81 15.22 3.51
N PHE A 188 2.56 14.77 3.40
CA PHE A 188 2.17 13.36 3.34
C PHE A 188 1.22 13.09 2.19
N ASP A 189 1.17 11.84 1.78
CA ASP A 189 0.09 11.33 0.95
C ASP A 189 -1.16 11.13 1.83
N GLY A 190 -2.26 11.76 1.43
CA GLY A 190 -3.50 11.76 2.19
C GLY A 190 -4.48 10.70 1.69
N ASN A 191 -5.11 9.97 2.63
CA ASN A 191 -5.97 8.85 2.32
C ASN A 191 -7.33 8.94 3.00
N ILE A 192 -8.34 8.34 2.37
CA ILE A 192 -9.70 8.17 2.89
C ILE A 192 -10.07 6.70 2.83
N CYS A 193 -10.52 6.14 3.95
CA CYS A 193 -11.13 4.83 4.01
C CYS A 193 -12.60 4.93 3.60
N LEU A 194 -12.97 4.25 2.51
CA LEU A 194 -14.31 4.26 1.92
C LEU A 194 -15.13 3.04 2.33
N ALA A 195 -14.49 1.90 2.59
CA ALA A 195 -15.12 0.65 3.05
C ALA A 195 -14.27 -0.02 4.14
N GLU A 196 -14.81 -1.06 4.79
CA GLU A 196 -14.02 -1.92 5.67
C GLU A 196 -12.99 -2.72 4.84
N VAL A 197 -11.78 -2.86 5.36
CA VAL A 197 -10.62 -3.49 4.69
C VAL A 197 -10.31 -4.85 5.32
#